data_01a02df2f41eeb5c7fae7a6f3dc459ee
#
_entry.id   01a02df2f41eeb5c7fae7a6f3dc459ee
#
_cell.length_a   1.000
_cell.length_b   1.000
_cell.length_c   1.000
_cell.angle_alpha   90.00
_cell.angle_beta   90.00
_cell.angle_gamma   90.00
#
_symmetry.space_group_name_H-M   'P 1'
#
loop_
_entity.id
_entity.type
_entity.pdbx_description
1 polymer ?
#
loop_
_entity_poly.entity_id
_entity_poly.type
_entity_poly.pdbx_seq_one_letter_code
_entity_poly.pdbx_strand_id
1 'polypeptide(L)'
;MDDKNLTAIRNFRRIDDRIATGGQPTEAQLSDLAAAGFQSVINLALTTSTDALADEPASVRALGLDHMHIPVDFGAPTAEDYERFAAAMREWRERDVFVHCAANYRVSIFFAIHRVTVLGWRREDALAAVRDVWEPDAVWAAFFDARCGTGPGT
;
A
#
# COMPACT_ATOMS: atom_id res chain seq x y z
N MET A 1 -18.89 -7.35 0.90
CA MET A 1 -18.37 -6.35 -0.03
C MET A 1 -17.91 -7.05 -1.31
N ASP A 2 -18.33 -6.56 -2.44
CA ASP A 2 -18.02 -7.18 -3.73
C ASP A 2 -16.80 -6.50 -4.37
N ASP A 3 -15.72 -7.24 -4.55
CA ASP A 3 -14.48 -6.72 -5.13
C ASP A 3 -14.43 -6.90 -6.66
N LYS A 4 -15.53 -7.31 -7.27
CA LYS A 4 -15.53 -7.64 -8.70
C LYS A 4 -14.95 -6.56 -9.58
N ASN A 5 -15.33 -5.29 -9.36
CA ASN A 5 -14.81 -4.18 -10.15
C ASN A 5 -13.39 -3.78 -9.75
N LEU A 6 -13.01 -4.09 -8.51
CA LEU A 6 -11.71 -3.67 -7.97
C LEU A 6 -10.55 -4.52 -8.47
N THR A 7 -10.83 -5.76 -8.88
CA THR A 7 -9.78 -6.65 -9.39
C THR A 7 -9.15 -6.16 -10.69
N ALA A 8 -9.78 -5.19 -11.36
CA ALA A 8 -9.19 -4.53 -12.54
C ALA A 8 -8.09 -3.54 -12.17
N ILE A 9 -8.01 -3.10 -10.92
CA ILE A 9 -6.92 -2.26 -10.46
C ILE A 9 -5.62 -3.08 -10.52
N ARG A 10 -4.57 -2.47 -11.04
CA ARG A 10 -3.28 -3.16 -11.23
C ARG A 10 -2.79 -3.78 -9.92
N ASN A 11 -2.47 -5.07 -9.96
CA ASN A 11 -1.96 -5.81 -8.80
C ASN A 11 -2.80 -5.67 -7.54
N PHE A 12 -4.13 -5.61 -7.71
CA PHE A 12 -5.05 -5.51 -6.58
C PHE A 12 -4.93 -6.72 -5.67
N ARG A 13 -4.88 -6.49 -4.36
CA ARG A 13 -4.87 -7.54 -3.35
C ARG A 13 -5.81 -7.16 -2.20
N ARG A 14 -6.73 -8.03 -1.87
CA ARG A 14 -7.54 -7.88 -0.66
C ARG A 14 -6.70 -8.39 0.52
N ILE A 15 -6.43 -7.54 1.49
CA ILE A 15 -5.61 -7.88 2.66
C ILE A 15 -6.48 -8.49 3.76
N ASP A 16 -7.54 -7.80 4.12
CA ASP A 16 -8.53 -8.27 5.11
C ASP A 16 -9.86 -7.58 4.83
N ASP A 17 -10.81 -7.66 5.77
CA ASP A 17 -12.14 -7.09 5.59
C ASP A 17 -12.14 -5.57 5.40
N ARG A 18 -11.10 -4.88 5.86
CA ARG A 18 -11.02 -3.42 5.83
C ARG A 18 -9.98 -2.87 4.87
N ILE A 19 -8.95 -3.64 4.56
CA ILE A 19 -7.78 -3.14 3.85
C ILE A 19 -7.60 -3.85 2.52
N ALA A 20 -7.36 -3.09 1.47
CA ALA A 20 -6.92 -3.61 0.17
C ALA A 20 -5.76 -2.77 -0.33
N THR A 21 -4.96 -3.34 -1.22
CA THR A 21 -3.79 -2.68 -1.79
C THR A 21 -3.79 -2.83 -3.31
N GLY A 22 -3.02 -1.98 -3.97
CA GLY A 22 -2.91 -2.07 -5.42
C GLY A 22 -1.91 -1.11 -6.02
N GLY A 23 -1.88 -1.09 -7.34
CA GLY A 23 -1.21 -0.06 -8.11
C GLY A 23 -2.09 1.16 -8.27
N GLN A 24 -1.68 2.07 -9.16
CA GLN A 24 -2.39 3.33 -9.36
C GLN A 24 -3.80 3.09 -9.91
N PRO A 25 -4.85 3.47 -9.18
CA PRO A 25 -6.20 3.39 -9.74
C PRO A 25 -6.44 4.55 -10.72
N THR A 26 -7.29 4.29 -11.70
CA THR A 26 -7.80 5.34 -12.58
C THR A 26 -8.86 6.15 -11.86
N GLU A 27 -9.31 7.26 -12.48
CA GLU A 27 -10.42 8.03 -11.92
C GLU A 27 -11.67 7.17 -11.76
N ALA A 28 -11.98 6.34 -12.75
CA ALA A 28 -13.14 5.44 -12.68
C ALA A 28 -12.98 4.41 -11.56
N GLN A 29 -11.76 3.90 -11.37
CA GLN A 29 -11.50 2.92 -10.31
C GLN A 29 -11.59 3.55 -8.93
N LEU A 30 -11.24 4.82 -8.78
CA LEU A 30 -11.49 5.53 -7.51
C LEU A 30 -12.98 5.55 -7.18
N SER A 31 -13.83 5.78 -8.19
CA SER A 31 -15.29 5.71 -7.98
C SER A 31 -15.74 4.31 -7.57
N ASP A 32 -15.13 3.28 -8.14
CA ASP A 32 -15.42 1.89 -7.76
C ASP A 32 -15.03 1.61 -6.31
N LEU A 33 -13.91 2.17 -5.85
CA LEU A 33 -13.49 2.04 -4.45
C LEU A 33 -14.51 2.70 -3.51
N ALA A 34 -14.97 3.89 -3.85
CA ALA A 34 -15.99 4.57 -3.06
C ALA A 34 -17.29 3.76 -3.01
N ALA A 35 -17.71 3.21 -4.16
CA ALA A 35 -18.92 2.39 -4.24
C ALA A 35 -18.79 1.10 -3.43
N ALA A 36 -17.58 0.56 -3.30
CA ALA A 36 -17.32 -0.65 -2.53
C ALA A 36 -17.25 -0.41 -1.01
N GLY A 37 -17.31 0.85 -0.58
CA GLY A 37 -17.35 1.18 0.85
C GLY A 37 -16.04 1.64 1.45
N PHE A 38 -14.99 1.81 0.63
CA PHE A 38 -13.74 2.36 1.14
C PHE A 38 -13.95 3.80 1.62
N GLN A 39 -13.27 4.18 2.66
CA GLN A 39 -13.42 5.48 3.31
C GLN A 39 -12.17 6.35 3.15
N SER A 40 -11.03 5.74 2.87
CA SER A 40 -9.75 6.42 2.87
C SER A 40 -8.80 5.80 1.86
N VAL A 41 -7.93 6.64 1.29
CA VAL A 41 -6.90 6.23 0.32
C VAL A 41 -5.55 6.75 0.78
N ILE A 42 -4.56 5.86 0.82
CA ILE A 42 -3.16 6.22 1.09
C ILE A 42 -2.38 5.99 -0.20
N ASN A 43 -1.68 7.02 -0.67
CA ASN A 43 -0.86 6.94 -1.88
C ASN A 43 0.62 7.05 -1.52
N LEU A 44 1.41 6.00 -1.81
CA LEU A 44 2.85 5.99 -1.57
C LEU A 44 3.65 6.38 -2.81
N ALA A 45 3.01 6.66 -3.95
CA ALA A 45 3.70 7.01 -5.17
C ALA A 45 4.04 8.49 -5.21
N LEU A 46 5.01 8.85 -6.06
CA LEU A 46 5.30 10.24 -6.34
C LEU A 46 4.28 10.78 -7.34
N THR A 47 4.12 12.09 -7.39
CA THR A 47 3.23 12.72 -8.39
C THR A 47 3.74 12.54 -9.81
N THR A 48 5.02 12.17 -9.95
CA THR A 48 5.67 11.88 -11.23
C THR A 48 5.70 10.39 -11.56
N SER A 49 5.11 9.54 -10.72
CA SER A 49 5.07 8.09 -10.96
C SER A 49 4.23 7.74 -12.19
N THR A 50 4.48 6.55 -12.74
CA THR A 50 3.73 6.04 -13.89
C THR A 50 2.23 6.05 -13.60
N ASP A 51 1.46 6.60 -14.53
CA ASP A 51 0.00 6.68 -14.47
C ASP A 51 -0.55 7.53 -13.33
N ALA A 52 0.28 8.34 -12.67
CA ALA A 52 -0.18 9.23 -11.61
C ALA A 52 -1.29 10.15 -12.16
N LEU A 53 -2.33 10.35 -11.35
CA LEU A 53 -3.43 11.23 -11.72
C LEU A 53 -2.99 12.69 -11.61
N ALA A 54 -3.65 13.58 -12.35
CA ALA A 54 -3.30 15.00 -12.35
C ALA A 54 -3.45 15.63 -10.96
N ASP A 55 -4.50 15.27 -10.23
CA ASP A 55 -4.73 15.76 -8.87
C ASP A 55 -5.51 14.71 -8.09
N GLU A 56 -4.79 13.68 -7.65
CA GLU A 56 -5.43 12.58 -6.93
C GLU A 56 -6.13 13.00 -5.65
N PRO A 57 -5.52 13.86 -4.80
CA PRO A 57 -6.22 14.29 -3.58
C PRO A 57 -7.59 14.93 -3.87
N ALA A 58 -7.68 15.77 -4.89
CA ALA A 58 -8.95 16.38 -5.25
C ALA A 58 -9.96 15.34 -5.75
N SER A 59 -9.52 14.41 -6.60
CA SER A 59 -10.38 13.35 -7.12
C SER A 59 -10.93 12.47 -6.01
N VAL A 60 -10.08 12.09 -5.05
CA VAL A 60 -10.48 11.25 -3.91
C VAL A 60 -11.47 11.99 -3.01
N ARG A 61 -11.15 13.24 -2.68
CA ARG A 61 -12.02 14.04 -1.80
C ARG A 61 -13.37 14.34 -2.44
N ALA A 62 -13.41 14.51 -3.76
CA ALA A 62 -14.66 14.71 -4.47
C ALA A 62 -15.61 13.53 -4.34
N LEU A 63 -15.08 12.33 -4.05
CA LEU A 63 -15.88 11.13 -3.82
C LEU A 63 -16.26 10.95 -2.35
N GLY A 64 -15.89 11.89 -1.48
CA GLY A 64 -16.19 11.80 -0.06
C GLY A 64 -15.20 10.96 0.74
N LEU A 65 -14.04 10.64 0.14
CA LEU A 65 -13.00 9.84 0.80
C LEU A 65 -11.91 10.74 1.36
N ASP A 66 -11.24 10.28 2.40
CA ASP A 66 -10.04 10.95 2.90
C ASP A 66 -8.81 10.48 2.12
N HIS A 67 -7.85 11.35 1.97
CA HIS A 67 -6.62 11.06 1.21
C HIS A 67 -5.39 11.42 2.03
N MET A 68 -4.41 10.51 2.04
CA MET A 68 -3.11 10.78 2.63
C MET A 68 -2.03 10.43 1.62
N HIS A 69 -1.15 11.39 1.34
CA HIS A 69 -0.05 11.19 0.41
C HIS A 69 1.26 11.07 1.20
N ILE A 70 1.93 9.94 1.05
CA ILE A 70 3.23 9.67 1.66
C ILE A 70 4.17 9.33 0.50
N PRO A 71 4.75 10.33 -0.16
CA PRO A 71 5.57 10.07 -1.35
C PRO A 71 6.85 9.32 -0.97
N VAL A 72 7.00 8.13 -1.55
CA VAL A 72 8.16 7.26 -1.31
C VAL A 72 8.92 7.11 -2.63
N ASP A 73 10.18 7.54 -2.63
CA ASP A 73 11.05 7.36 -3.80
C ASP A 73 11.33 5.88 -3.97
N PHE A 74 10.98 5.33 -5.13
CA PHE A 74 11.16 3.91 -5.40
C PHE A 74 12.62 3.47 -5.29
N GLY A 75 13.55 4.34 -5.66
CA GLY A 75 14.99 4.04 -5.58
C GLY A 75 15.62 4.31 -4.23
N ALA A 76 14.91 4.96 -3.29
CA ALA A 76 15.48 5.39 -2.02
C ALA A 76 14.43 5.51 -0.92
N PRO A 77 13.79 4.39 -0.52
CA PRO A 77 12.84 4.42 0.61
C PRO A 77 13.57 4.76 1.91
N THR A 78 12.90 5.47 2.81
CA THR A 78 13.49 5.88 4.08
C THR A 78 12.71 5.31 5.27
N ALA A 79 13.41 5.20 6.41
CA ALA A 79 12.77 4.79 7.65
C ALA A 79 11.61 5.72 7.99
N GLU A 80 11.78 7.03 7.74
CA GLU A 80 10.77 8.03 8.02
C GLU A 80 9.52 7.83 7.17
N ASP A 81 9.69 7.45 5.90
CA ASP A 81 8.57 7.12 5.03
C ASP A 81 7.73 5.99 5.64
N TYR A 82 8.38 4.93 6.10
CA TYR A 82 7.68 3.82 6.72
C TYR A 82 6.99 4.24 8.01
N GLU A 83 7.63 5.09 8.82
CA GLU A 83 7.04 5.55 10.08
C GLU A 83 5.76 6.37 9.82
N ARG A 84 5.72 7.15 8.75
CA ARG A 84 4.51 7.87 8.35
C ARG A 84 3.40 6.91 7.95
N PHE A 85 3.74 5.86 7.22
CA PHE A 85 2.78 4.82 6.86
C PHE A 85 2.23 4.12 8.10
N ALA A 86 3.11 3.74 9.02
CA ALA A 86 2.70 3.07 10.25
C ALA A 86 1.79 3.96 11.09
N ALA A 87 2.09 5.26 11.16
CA ALA A 87 1.24 6.22 11.88
C ALA A 87 -0.14 6.35 11.23
N ALA A 88 -0.19 6.38 9.88
CA ALA A 88 -1.45 6.44 9.15
C ALA A 88 -2.30 5.20 9.41
N MET A 89 -1.68 4.03 9.41
CA MET A 89 -2.39 2.77 9.67
C MET A 89 -2.96 2.74 11.09
N ARG A 90 -2.23 3.29 12.08
CA ARG A 90 -2.74 3.42 13.45
C ARG A 90 -3.91 4.39 13.53
N GLU A 91 -3.79 5.55 12.88
CA GLU A 91 -4.85 6.56 12.89
C GLU A 91 -6.14 6.04 12.26
N TRP A 92 -6.00 5.28 11.18
CA TRP A 92 -7.15 4.77 10.42
C TRP A 92 -7.45 3.29 10.68
N ARG A 93 -7.07 2.78 11.85
CA ARG A 93 -7.19 1.35 12.17
C ARG A 93 -8.61 0.80 12.15
N GLU A 94 -9.61 1.67 12.23
CA GLU A 94 -11.03 1.26 12.19
C GLU A 94 -11.72 1.63 10.89
N ARG A 95 -10.95 2.11 9.89
CA ARG A 95 -11.50 2.52 8.60
C ARG A 95 -11.23 1.49 7.52
N ASP A 96 -12.04 1.56 6.48
CA ASP A 96 -11.79 0.79 5.27
C ASP A 96 -10.82 1.60 4.41
N VAL A 97 -9.60 1.09 4.24
CA VAL A 97 -8.49 1.82 3.62
C VAL A 97 -7.96 1.10 2.39
N PHE A 98 -7.82 1.83 1.30
CA PHE A 98 -7.09 1.36 0.13
C PHE A 98 -5.72 2.02 0.10
N VAL A 99 -4.66 1.20 0.00
CA VAL A 99 -3.28 1.70 -0.04
C VAL A 99 -2.68 1.37 -1.40
N HIS A 100 -2.11 2.35 -2.07
CA HIS A 100 -1.56 2.11 -3.40
C HIS A 100 -0.25 2.87 -3.65
N CYS A 101 0.43 2.45 -4.69
CA CYS A 101 1.52 3.18 -5.31
C CYS A 101 1.34 3.02 -6.82
N ALA A 102 2.40 2.92 -7.63
CA ALA A 102 2.24 2.73 -9.07
C ALA A 102 1.83 1.29 -9.42
N ALA A 103 2.48 0.29 -8.81
CA ALA A 103 2.29 -1.12 -9.15
C ALA A 103 2.18 -2.04 -7.93
N ASN A 104 1.89 -1.50 -6.77
CA ASN A 104 1.82 -2.22 -5.50
C ASN A 104 3.19 -2.68 -4.96
N TYR A 105 4.30 -2.33 -5.59
CA TYR A 105 5.63 -2.79 -5.18
C TYR A 105 6.05 -2.19 -3.84
N ARG A 106 6.00 -0.86 -3.71
CA ARG A 106 6.33 -0.15 -2.46
C ARG A 106 5.38 -0.56 -1.34
N VAL A 107 4.10 -0.63 -1.66
CA VAL A 107 3.06 -1.01 -0.70
C VAL A 107 3.30 -2.43 -0.18
N SER A 108 3.66 -3.37 -1.06
CA SER A 108 3.86 -4.77 -0.67
C SER A 108 4.94 -4.91 0.40
N ILE A 109 6.02 -4.15 0.27
CA ILE A 109 7.12 -4.18 1.24
C ILE A 109 6.71 -3.50 2.54
N PHE A 110 6.04 -2.35 2.46
CA PHE A 110 5.57 -1.66 3.68
C PHE A 110 4.61 -2.56 4.46
N PHE A 111 3.70 -3.26 3.77
CA PHE A 111 2.82 -4.20 4.44
C PHE A 111 3.56 -5.40 4.99
N ALA A 112 4.60 -5.89 4.31
CA ALA A 112 5.41 -6.99 4.84
C ALA A 112 6.07 -6.57 6.15
N ILE A 113 6.62 -5.37 6.22
CA ILE A 113 7.22 -4.86 7.46
C ILE A 113 6.15 -4.76 8.56
N HIS A 114 4.98 -4.24 8.23
CA HIS A 114 3.86 -4.12 9.17
C HIS A 114 3.46 -5.50 9.72
N ARG A 115 3.36 -6.49 8.83
CA ARG A 115 3.00 -7.85 9.22
C ARG A 115 3.99 -8.46 10.18
N VAL A 116 5.28 -8.25 9.96
CA VAL A 116 6.33 -8.78 10.84
C VAL A 116 6.37 -8.01 12.16
N THR A 117 6.44 -6.68 12.09
CA THR A 117 6.74 -5.86 13.27
C THR A 117 5.52 -5.56 14.14
N VAL A 118 4.34 -5.54 13.56
CA VAL A 118 3.10 -5.20 14.27
C VAL A 118 2.21 -6.43 14.46
N LEU A 119 2.02 -7.23 13.41
CA LEU A 119 1.10 -8.37 13.46
C LEU A 119 1.75 -9.68 13.88
N GLY A 120 3.08 -9.70 14.02
CA GLY A 120 3.80 -10.89 14.50
C GLY A 120 3.96 -12.00 13.48
N TRP A 121 3.84 -11.68 12.19
CA TRP A 121 4.04 -12.68 11.14
C TRP A 121 5.49 -13.13 11.08
N ARG A 122 5.69 -14.38 10.66
CA ARG A 122 7.03 -14.86 10.35
C ARG A 122 7.54 -14.12 9.11
N ARG A 123 8.83 -13.88 9.10
CA ARG A 123 9.50 -13.15 8.05
C ARG A 123 9.27 -13.78 6.67
N GLU A 124 9.40 -15.10 6.57
CA GLU A 124 9.21 -15.81 5.31
C GLU A 124 7.76 -15.76 4.81
N ASP A 125 6.78 -15.71 5.71
CA ASP A 125 5.37 -15.60 5.31
C ASP A 125 5.07 -14.21 4.74
N ALA A 126 5.63 -13.18 5.37
CA ALA A 126 5.49 -11.80 4.87
C ALA A 126 6.14 -11.66 3.49
N LEU A 127 7.33 -12.24 3.30
CA LEU A 127 8.01 -12.19 2.01
C LEU A 127 7.30 -13.00 0.94
N ALA A 128 6.65 -14.10 1.30
CA ALA A 128 5.85 -14.85 0.34
C ALA A 128 4.71 -13.99 -0.22
N ALA A 129 4.08 -13.19 0.62
CA ALA A 129 3.03 -12.27 0.18
C ALA A 129 3.59 -11.19 -0.75
N VAL A 130 4.81 -10.71 -0.50
CA VAL A 130 5.49 -9.76 -1.40
C VAL A 130 5.71 -10.41 -2.75
N ARG A 131 6.21 -11.63 -2.77
CA ARG A 131 6.53 -12.33 -4.02
C ARG A 131 5.31 -12.69 -4.84
N ASP A 132 4.14 -12.70 -4.23
CA ASP A 132 2.88 -12.81 -4.97
C ASP A 132 2.62 -11.56 -5.84
N VAL A 133 3.25 -10.44 -5.52
CA VAL A 133 3.13 -9.18 -6.26
C VAL A 133 4.32 -8.98 -7.21
N TRP A 134 5.53 -9.13 -6.70
CA TRP A 134 6.76 -8.93 -7.48
C TRP A 134 7.94 -9.55 -6.75
N GLU A 135 9.06 -9.74 -7.48
CA GLU A 135 10.32 -10.14 -6.86
C GLU A 135 11.05 -8.85 -6.45
N PRO A 136 11.23 -8.58 -5.15
CA PRO A 136 11.84 -7.31 -4.73
C PRO A 136 13.28 -7.19 -5.21
N ASP A 137 13.64 -5.97 -5.59
CA ASP A 137 15.02 -5.67 -5.98
C ASP A 137 15.91 -5.54 -4.75
N ALA A 138 17.22 -5.30 -4.99
CA ALA A 138 18.21 -5.24 -3.91
C ALA A 138 17.92 -4.10 -2.92
N VAL A 139 17.44 -2.96 -3.41
CA VAL A 139 17.12 -1.80 -2.57
C VAL A 139 16.00 -2.16 -1.59
N TRP A 140 14.93 -2.77 -2.09
CA TRP A 140 13.76 -3.08 -1.27
C TRP A 140 13.97 -4.30 -0.38
N ALA A 141 14.76 -5.28 -0.85
CA ALA A 141 15.15 -6.40 0.00
C ALA A 141 15.97 -5.91 1.19
N ALA A 142 16.92 -5.01 0.96
CA ALA A 142 17.74 -4.42 2.02
C ALA A 142 16.90 -3.59 2.98
N PHE A 143 15.93 -2.84 2.45
CA PHE A 143 15.04 -2.03 3.29
C PHE A 143 14.21 -2.91 4.23
N PHE A 144 13.66 -4.00 3.71
CA PHE A 144 12.91 -4.97 4.52
C PHE A 144 13.80 -5.58 5.60
N ASP A 145 15.00 -6.05 5.21
CA ASP A 145 15.94 -6.68 6.15
C ASP A 145 16.34 -5.73 7.28
N ALA A 146 16.55 -4.46 6.95
CA ALA A 146 16.93 -3.47 7.96
C ALA A 146 15.83 -3.27 9.01
N ARG A 147 14.58 -3.51 8.64
CA ARG A 147 13.44 -3.33 9.56
C ARG A 147 13.04 -4.60 10.28
N CYS A 148 13.24 -5.77 9.64
CA CYS A 148 12.70 -7.04 10.13
C CYS A 148 13.78 -8.06 10.48
N GLY A 149 15.05 -7.72 10.29
CA GLY A 149 16.15 -8.67 10.47
C GLY A 149 16.37 -9.50 9.21
N THR A 150 17.52 -10.20 9.17
CA THR A 150 18.00 -10.86 7.96
C THR A 150 17.94 -12.38 8.01
N GLY A 151 17.58 -12.98 9.12
CA GLY A 151 17.60 -14.43 9.23
C GLY A 151 16.40 -14.99 9.97
N PRO A 152 16.20 -16.31 9.91
CA PRO A 152 15.12 -16.95 10.64
C PRO A 152 15.25 -16.68 12.14
N GLY A 153 14.15 -16.41 12.81
CA GLY A 153 14.13 -16.25 14.25
C GLY A 153 14.67 -14.94 14.79
N THR A 154 14.89 -13.98 13.92
CA THR A 154 15.32 -12.67 14.38
C THR A 154 14.14 -11.71 14.56
#